data_2a2ae7215a363098b4d044d4571789a2
#
_entry.id   2a2ae7215a363098b4d044d4571789a2
#
_cell.length_a   1.000
_cell.length_b   1.000
_cell.length_c   1.000
_cell.angle_alpha   90.00
_cell.angle_beta   90.00
_cell.angle_gamma   90.00
#
_symmetry.space_group_name_H-M   'P 1'
#
loop_
_entity.id
_entity.type
_entity.pdbx_description
1 polymer ?
#
loop_
_entity_poly.entity_id
_entity_poly.type
_entity_poly.pdbx_seq_one_letter_code
_entity_poly.pdbx_strand_id
1 'polypeptide(L)'
;MKLRFTLPIVSLLFLAGCGEKYTTETKDGFTLVKNEGGANLGYSPTSGVQIIAEDRHAFKDLNKNGAVDPYEDWRLPVHERAQDLAQKMSLEDIAGLMLYSSHQSLPGRSRGFGSSTYNSKTFAESGALASDLSDEQKKFLTDDHLRHVLITSVESPAVAAQWNNNAQAFAEGLYLGIPVNTSSDPRHGSDSYAEYNAGAGGAISMWPGTLGIAATFDPILMKQFGEIASKEYRALGIATALSPQIDLATEPRWSRFDGTMGEDPDLATDLARAYVDGFQSTNGGGWGMESVNAMVKNWPGGGPEEGGRDGHFGYGAYAVYPGNNIKEHLQPFTEGALKLNGPTKMAAAVMPDYTISSGEGENVANGYNKYLITDVLRGTYGYEGVLCTDWGITKDVTSVYKFEGK
;
A
#
# COMPACT_ATOMS: atom_id res chain seq x y z
N MET A 1 24.67 17.86 85.10
CA MET A 1 24.26 16.65 84.41
C MET A 1 23.70 17.07 83.05
N LYS A 2 24.54 17.00 81.98
CA LYS A 2 24.17 17.40 80.63
C LYS A 2 23.86 16.12 79.84
N LEU A 3 22.58 15.93 79.50
CA LEU A 3 22.14 14.83 78.61
C LEU A 3 22.49 15.22 77.16
N ARG A 4 23.30 14.38 76.51
CA ARG A 4 23.56 14.46 75.08
C ARG A 4 22.54 13.51 74.40
N PHE A 5 21.64 14.11 73.58
CA PHE A 5 20.79 13.34 72.64
C PHE A 5 21.58 13.12 71.35
N THR A 6 21.90 11.92 71.02
CA THR A 6 22.38 11.49 69.73
C THR A 6 21.18 11.06 68.88
N LEU A 7 20.87 11.83 67.80
CA LEU A 7 19.91 11.42 66.80
C LEU A 7 20.56 10.41 65.85
N PRO A 8 19.94 9.29 65.52
CA PRO A 8 20.43 8.40 64.47
C PRO A 8 20.10 9.02 63.11
N ILE A 9 21.14 9.21 62.28
CA ILE A 9 20.98 9.57 60.85
C ILE A 9 20.50 8.31 60.12
N VAL A 10 19.22 8.29 59.75
CA VAL A 10 18.65 7.29 58.84
C VAL A 10 19.02 7.74 57.45
N SER A 11 20.05 7.12 56.87
CA SER A 11 20.36 7.24 55.43
C SER A 11 19.26 6.53 54.63
N LEU A 12 18.33 7.30 54.06
CA LEU A 12 17.44 6.79 53.03
C LEU A 12 18.30 6.57 51.75
N LEU A 13 18.65 5.34 51.50
CA LEU A 13 19.09 4.92 50.15
C LEU A 13 17.87 5.06 49.20
N PHE A 14 17.84 6.09 48.40
CA PHE A 14 17.00 6.14 47.20
C PHE A 14 17.59 5.10 46.23
N LEU A 15 17.06 3.92 46.22
CA LEU A 15 17.11 3.02 45.08
C LEU A 15 16.32 3.72 43.97
N ALA A 16 17.02 4.45 43.10
CA ALA A 16 16.48 4.88 41.82
C ALA A 16 16.22 3.58 41.02
N GLY A 17 15.06 3.00 41.21
CA GLY A 17 14.55 1.95 40.34
C GLY A 17 14.46 2.56 38.96
N CYS A 18 15.24 2.04 38.00
CA CYS A 18 15.08 2.35 36.59
C CYS A 18 13.69 1.85 36.17
N GLY A 19 12.65 2.68 36.28
CA GLY A 19 11.30 2.36 35.82
C GLY A 19 11.25 2.08 34.33
N GLU A 20 10.26 1.34 33.89
CA GLU A 20 9.99 1.09 32.47
C GLU A 20 9.76 2.42 31.73
N LYS A 21 10.21 2.49 30.49
CA LYS A 21 9.99 3.62 29.59
C LYS A 21 8.78 3.41 28.67
N TYR A 22 7.83 2.64 29.11
CA TYR A 22 6.58 2.46 28.39
C TYR A 22 5.40 2.36 29.35
N THR A 23 4.22 2.63 28.79
CA THR A 23 2.93 2.47 29.47
C THR A 23 2.01 1.63 28.62
N THR A 24 1.11 0.90 29.28
CA THR A 24 0.13 0.05 28.58
C THR A 24 -1.27 0.54 28.87
N GLU A 25 -2.09 0.64 27.84
CA GLU A 25 -3.48 1.09 27.91
C GLU A 25 -4.37 0.09 27.16
N THR A 26 -5.34 -0.52 27.86
CA THR A 26 -6.35 -1.36 27.19
C THR A 26 -7.38 -0.48 26.50
N LYS A 27 -7.59 -0.74 25.24
CA LYS A 27 -8.61 -0.11 24.37
C LYS A 27 -9.68 -1.13 24.00
N ASP A 28 -10.74 -0.67 23.34
CA ASP A 28 -11.73 -1.56 22.77
C ASP A 28 -11.12 -2.36 21.60
N GLY A 29 -11.01 -3.67 21.81
CA GLY A 29 -10.48 -4.61 20.80
C GLY A 29 -8.95 -4.72 20.70
N PHE A 30 -8.15 -3.87 21.37
CA PHE A 30 -6.69 -3.96 21.32
C PHE A 30 -6.01 -3.37 22.57
N THR A 31 -4.74 -3.68 22.73
CA THR A 31 -3.89 -3.07 23.75
C THR A 31 -2.89 -2.13 23.08
N LEU A 32 -2.79 -0.91 23.59
CA LEU A 32 -1.82 0.10 23.16
C LEU A 32 -0.67 0.17 24.14
N VAL A 33 0.55 -0.01 23.66
CA VAL A 33 1.79 0.21 24.40
C VAL A 33 2.45 1.46 23.87
N LYS A 34 2.74 2.42 24.74
CA LYS A 34 3.37 3.69 24.40
C LYS A 34 4.80 3.70 24.92
N ASN A 35 5.78 3.62 24.06
CA ASN A 35 7.19 3.77 24.40
C ASN A 35 7.58 5.25 24.50
N GLU A 36 8.28 5.63 25.55
CA GLU A 36 8.83 6.97 25.71
C GLU A 36 9.95 7.20 24.69
N GLY A 37 9.73 8.19 23.82
CA GLY A 37 10.69 8.51 22.75
C GLY A 37 10.81 7.44 21.65
N GLY A 38 9.84 6.52 21.56
CA GLY A 38 9.86 5.41 20.63
C GLY A 38 8.51 5.09 19.97
N ALA A 39 8.45 3.93 19.32
CA ALA A 39 7.25 3.49 18.61
C ALA A 39 6.09 3.15 19.56
N ASN A 40 4.90 3.60 19.23
CA ASN A 40 3.67 3.08 19.82
C ASN A 40 3.32 1.72 19.18
N LEU A 41 2.98 0.74 20.00
CA LEU A 41 2.66 -0.61 19.55
C LEU A 41 1.19 -0.90 19.89
N GLY A 42 0.41 -1.29 18.90
CA GLY A 42 -0.93 -1.84 19.11
C GLY A 42 -0.91 -3.34 18.86
N TYR A 43 -1.54 -4.14 19.69
CA TYR A 43 -1.68 -5.58 19.47
C TYR A 43 -3.04 -6.10 19.94
N SER A 44 -3.51 -7.16 19.29
CA SER A 44 -4.76 -7.82 19.67
C SER A 44 -4.51 -8.77 20.83
N PRO A 45 -5.34 -8.75 21.91
CA PRO A 45 -5.27 -9.74 22.97
C PRO A 45 -5.44 -11.18 22.48
N THR A 46 -6.08 -11.37 21.33
CA THR A 46 -6.35 -12.69 20.75
C THR A 46 -5.27 -13.17 19.78
N SER A 47 -4.28 -12.32 19.43
CA SER A 47 -3.18 -12.71 18.53
C SER A 47 -2.18 -13.69 19.14
N GLY A 48 -2.14 -13.75 20.48
CA GLY A 48 -1.16 -14.54 21.22
C GLY A 48 0.23 -13.90 21.29
N VAL A 49 0.40 -12.70 20.73
CA VAL A 49 1.63 -11.90 20.83
C VAL A 49 1.84 -11.48 22.28
N GLN A 50 3.08 -11.58 22.76
CA GLN A 50 3.51 -11.09 24.05
C GLN A 50 4.32 -9.80 23.90
N ILE A 51 4.36 -9.01 24.97
CA ILE A 51 5.24 -7.84 25.05
C ILE A 51 6.48 -8.24 25.84
N ILE A 52 7.63 -8.02 25.24
CA ILE A 52 8.94 -8.20 25.86
C ILE A 52 9.49 -6.83 26.22
N ALA A 53 10.00 -6.70 27.44
CA ALA A 53 10.72 -5.50 27.88
C ALA A 53 12.22 -5.72 27.71
N GLU A 54 12.87 -4.87 26.91
CA GLU A 54 14.32 -4.84 26.74
C GLU A 54 14.82 -3.40 26.78
N ASP A 55 15.90 -3.12 27.50
CA ASP A 55 16.42 -1.78 27.71
C ASP A 55 15.36 -0.76 28.16
N ARG A 56 14.39 -1.24 28.97
CA ARG A 56 13.25 -0.49 29.51
C ARG A 56 12.18 -0.13 28.47
N HIS A 57 12.29 -0.53 27.21
CA HIS A 57 11.29 -0.35 26.16
C HIS A 57 10.55 -1.65 25.88
N ALA A 58 9.36 -1.50 25.32
CA ALA A 58 8.49 -2.62 24.98
C ALA A 58 8.62 -2.98 23.49
N PHE A 59 8.60 -4.27 23.21
CA PHE A 59 8.64 -4.87 21.87
C PHE A 59 7.58 -5.95 21.77
N LYS A 60 7.10 -6.21 20.54
CA LYS A 60 6.22 -7.34 20.26
C LYS A 60 7.05 -8.58 19.96
N ASP A 61 6.80 -9.66 20.64
CA ASP A 61 7.28 -11.01 20.31
C ASP A 61 6.36 -11.61 19.25
N LEU A 62 6.63 -11.29 17.96
CA LEU A 62 5.76 -11.63 16.84
C LEU A 62 5.85 -13.11 16.46
N ASN A 63 7.04 -13.71 16.60
CA ASN A 63 7.26 -15.14 16.32
C ASN A 63 7.12 -16.02 17.58
N LYS A 64 6.82 -15.42 18.73
CA LYS A 64 6.52 -16.11 20.01
C LYS A 64 7.68 -16.96 20.51
N ASN A 65 8.92 -16.54 20.29
CA ASN A 65 10.14 -17.24 20.72
C ASN A 65 10.66 -16.80 22.10
N GLY A 66 10.09 -15.72 22.67
CA GLY A 66 10.44 -15.18 23.99
C GLY A 66 11.68 -14.27 23.98
N ALA A 67 12.16 -13.84 22.84
CA ALA A 67 13.29 -12.91 22.66
C ALA A 67 12.93 -11.79 21.69
N VAL A 68 13.64 -10.67 21.75
CA VAL A 68 13.48 -9.59 20.76
C VAL A 68 14.39 -9.88 19.59
N ASP A 69 13.81 -10.26 18.47
CA ASP A 69 14.55 -10.44 17.22
C ASP A 69 14.81 -9.08 16.52
N PRO A 70 15.85 -8.95 15.68
CA PRO A 70 16.11 -7.70 14.98
C PRO A 70 14.93 -7.17 14.16
N TYR A 71 14.09 -8.00 13.54
CA TYR A 71 12.93 -7.54 12.78
C TYR A 71 11.82 -6.96 13.66
N GLU A 72 11.77 -7.32 14.95
CA GLU A 72 10.83 -6.83 15.97
C GLU A 72 11.33 -5.56 16.64
N ASP A 73 12.63 -5.32 16.61
CA ASP A 73 13.24 -4.15 17.22
C ASP A 73 13.00 -2.88 16.37
N TRP A 74 11.99 -2.13 16.74
CA TRP A 74 11.60 -0.89 16.06
C TRP A 74 12.68 0.21 16.12
N ARG A 75 13.73 0.08 16.94
CA ARG A 75 14.87 1.01 17.05
C ARG A 75 15.83 0.85 15.88
N LEU A 76 15.87 -0.34 15.27
CA LEU A 76 16.77 -0.64 14.16
C LEU A 76 16.29 -0.03 12.84
N PRO A 77 17.23 0.29 11.93
CA PRO A 77 16.87 0.72 10.58
C PRO A 77 16.00 -0.31 9.84
N VAL A 78 15.07 0.19 9.01
CA VAL A 78 14.11 -0.68 8.30
C VAL A 78 14.79 -1.77 7.49
N HIS A 79 15.92 -1.47 6.81
CA HIS A 79 16.64 -2.44 5.99
C HIS A 79 17.24 -3.59 6.81
N GLU A 80 17.74 -3.32 8.03
CA GLU A 80 18.26 -4.37 8.92
C GLU A 80 17.12 -5.27 9.40
N ARG A 81 15.99 -4.67 9.78
CA ARG A 81 14.77 -5.38 10.17
C ARG A 81 14.24 -6.26 9.05
N ALA A 82 14.18 -5.72 7.83
CA ALA A 82 13.72 -6.44 6.65
C ALA A 82 14.66 -7.60 6.29
N GLN A 83 15.98 -7.41 6.41
CA GLN A 83 16.97 -8.45 6.16
C GLN A 83 16.86 -9.61 7.16
N ASP A 84 16.67 -9.33 8.43
CA ASP A 84 16.48 -10.35 9.46
C ASP A 84 15.17 -11.12 9.23
N LEU A 85 14.07 -10.40 8.96
CA LEU A 85 12.79 -11.02 8.63
C LEU A 85 12.91 -11.97 7.42
N ALA A 86 13.54 -11.50 6.34
CA ALA A 86 13.73 -12.30 5.13
C ALA A 86 14.51 -13.61 5.37
N GLN A 87 15.47 -13.61 6.31
CA GLN A 87 16.21 -14.81 6.69
C GLN A 87 15.38 -15.82 7.50
N LYS A 88 14.31 -15.36 8.14
CA LYS A 88 13.41 -16.21 8.93
C LYS A 88 12.24 -16.76 8.12
N MET A 89 11.97 -16.17 6.95
CA MET A 89 10.85 -16.55 6.10
C MET A 89 11.10 -17.88 5.39
N SER A 90 10.08 -18.72 5.30
CA SER A 90 10.04 -19.86 4.41
C SER A 90 9.91 -19.44 2.95
N LEU A 91 10.10 -20.37 2.03
CA LEU A 91 9.86 -20.10 0.61
C LEU A 91 8.38 -19.79 0.34
N GLU A 92 7.47 -20.41 1.08
CA GLU A 92 6.04 -20.17 1.03
C GLU A 92 5.68 -18.75 1.51
N ASP A 93 6.31 -18.28 2.60
CA ASP A 93 6.14 -16.90 3.08
C ASP A 93 6.60 -15.88 2.04
N ILE A 94 7.77 -16.12 1.43
CA ILE A 94 8.30 -15.26 0.37
C ILE A 94 7.36 -15.24 -0.84
N ALA A 95 6.90 -16.42 -1.29
CA ALA A 95 5.96 -16.52 -2.40
C ALA A 95 4.64 -15.81 -2.09
N GLY A 96 4.12 -15.96 -0.88
CA GLY A 96 2.90 -15.27 -0.43
C GLY A 96 3.03 -13.75 -0.42
N LEU A 97 4.20 -13.21 -0.02
CA LEU A 97 4.47 -11.77 -0.09
C LEU A 97 4.62 -11.24 -1.53
N MET A 98 4.85 -12.12 -2.51
CA MET A 98 4.87 -11.75 -3.92
C MET A 98 3.49 -11.80 -4.57
N LEU A 99 2.44 -12.17 -3.83
CA LEU A 99 1.08 -12.26 -4.34
C LEU A 99 0.21 -11.10 -3.87
N TYR A 100 -0.72 -10.70 -4.74
CA TYR A 100 -1.84 -9.83 -4.43
C TYR A 100 -3.14 -10.61 -4.39
N SER A 101 -4.08 -10.21 -3.53
CA SER A 101 -5.42 -10.81 -3.54
C SER A 101 -6.16 -10.51 -4.84
N SER A 102 -7.18 -11.29 -5.14
CA SER A 102 -8.27 -10.84 -6.00
C SER A 102 -8.96 -9.62 -5.37
N HIS A 103 -9.79 -8.91 -6.14
CA HIS A 103 -10.57 -7.76 -5.66
C HIS A 103 -11.48 -8.18 -4.51
N GLN A 104 -11.37 -7.50 -3.36
CA GLN A 104 -12.15 -7.79 -2.16
C GLN A 104 -13.25 -6.76 -1.96
N SER A 105 -14.44 -7.22 -1.59
CA SER A 105 -15.55 -6.37 -1.15
C SER A 105 -15.79 -6.53 0.35
N LEU A 106 -16.20 -5.46 1.02
CA LEU A 106 -16.50 -5.44 2.46
C LEU A 106 -17.94 -4.95 2.68
N PRO A 107 -18.88 -5.84 3.04
CA PRO A 107 -18.72 -7.30 3.19
C PRO A 107 -18.50 -8.04 1.88
N GLY A 108 -18.01 -9.26 1.97
CA GLY A 108 -17.77 -10.14 0.83
C GLY A 108 -19.05 -10.43 0.05
N ARG A 109 -18.94 -10.46 -1.28
CA ARG A 109 -20.07 -10.75 -2.18
C ARG A 109 -20.25 -12.25 -2.33
N SER A 110 -21.51 -12.72 -2.47
CA SER A 110 -21.81 -14.14 -2.65
C SER A 110 -21.55 -14.67 -4.06
N ARG A 111 -21.39 -13.79 -5.05
CA ARG A 111 -21.20 -14.15 -6.48
C ARG A 111 -20.28 -13.15 -7.18
N GLY A 112 -19.63 -13.61 -8.22
CA GLY A 112 -18.77 -12.81 -9.09
C GLY A 112 -17.29 -12.86 -8.70
N PHE A 113 -16.54 -11.96 -9.25
CA PHE A 113 -15.11 -11.85 -9.00
C PHE A 113 -14.86 -11.47 -7.52
N GLY A 114 -14.04 -12.25 -6.81
CA GLY A 114 -13.82 -12.07 -5.36
C GLY A 114 -15.00 -12.48 -4.48
N SER A 115 -15.85 -13.43 -4.95
CA SER A 115 -16.93 -13.99 -4.12
C SER A 115 -16.36 -14.67 -2.87
N SER A 116 -17.12 -14.56 -1.78
CA SER A 116 -16.71 -14.97 -0.44
C SER A 116 -17.86 -15.57 0.35
N THR A 117 -17.51 -16.46 1.30
CA THR A 117 -18.44 -17.01 2.29
C THR A 117 -18.02 -16.65 3.72
N TYR A 118 -18.91 -16.91 4.67
CA TYR A 118 -18.68 -16.75 6.11
C TYR A 118 -19.20 -18.01 6.81
N ASN A 119 -18.28 -18.84 7.29
CA ASN A 119 -18.58 -20.19 7.80
C ASN A 119 -19.38 -21.02 6.77
N SER A 120 -18.94 -20.97 5.51
CA SER A 120 -19.55 -21.65 4.36
C SER A 120 -20.96 -21.20 4.00
N LYS A 121 -21.40 -20.03 4.49
CA LYS A 121 -22.67 -19.39 4.18
C LYS A 121 -22.48 -18.09 3.44
N THR A 122 -23.48 -17.62 2.73
CA THR A 122 -23.48 -16.25 2.19
C THR A 122 -23.47 -15.24 3.34
N PHE A 123 -23.03 -14.01 3.08
CA PHE A 123 -23.03 -12.96 4.11
C PHE A 123 -24.43 -12.79 4.74
N ALA A 124 -25.48 -12.73 3.91
CA ALA A 124 -26.86 -12.55 4.37
C ALA A 124 -27.38 -13.69 5.29
N GLU A 125 -26.85 -14.90 5.16
CA GLU A 125 -27.27 -16.08 5.92
C GLU A 125 -26.38 -16.38 7.12
N SER A 126 -25.20 -15.77 7.18
CA SER A 126 -24.16 -16.12 8.16
C SER A 126 -24.35 -15.48 9.52
N GLY A 127 -25.01 -14.31 9.57
CA GLY A 127 -25.05 -13.45 10.77
C GLY A 127 -23.71 -12.76 11.07
N ALA A 128 -22.74 -12.80 10.15
CA ALA A 128 -21.45 -12.12 10.29
C ALA A 128 -21.63 -10.59 10.24
N LEU A 129 -20.69 -9.86 10.86
CA LEU A 129 -20.60 -8.41 10.69
C LEU A 129 -19.96 -8.08 9.36
N ALA A 130 -20.29 -6.93 8.77
CA ALA A 130 -19.71 -6.47 7.50
C ALA A 130 -18.17 -6.34 7.55
N SER A 131 -17.62 -6.14 8.74
CA SER A 131 -16.18 -6.04 9.01
C SER A 131 -15.51 -7.37 9.36
N ASP A 132 -16.23 -8.48 9.45
CA ASP A 132 -15.61 -9.78 9.70
C ASP A 132 -14.81 -10.27 8.50
N LEU A 133 -13.74 -11.03 8.77
CA LEU A 133 -12.99 -11.71 7.71
C LEU A 133 -13.81 -12.87 7.14
N SER A 134 -13.90 -12.92 5.82
CA SER A 134 -14.50 -14.04 5.11
C SER A 134 -13.64 -15.31 5.17
N ASP A 135 -14.21 -16.45 4.77
CA ASP A 135 -13.50 -17.72 4.74
C ASP A 135 -12.32 -17.66 3.77
N GLU A 136 -12.49 -17.06 2.59
CA GLU A 136 -11.44 -16.87 1.59
C GLU A 136 -10.34 -15.92 2.08
N GLN A 137 -10.72 -14.86 2.80
CA GLN A 137 -9.75 -13.93 3.38
C GLN A 137 -8.90 -14.61 4.46
N LYS A 138 -9.50 -15.38 5.34
CA LYS A 138 -8.75 -16.20 6.30
C LYS A 138 -7.84 -17.18 5.59
N LYS A 139 -8.36 -17.89 4.57
CA LYS A 139 -7.61 -18.88 3.81
C LYS A 139 -6.39 -18.28 3.13
N PHE A 140 -6.52 -17.19 2.36
CA PHE A 140 -5.36 -16.63 1.68
C PHE A 140 -4.33 -16.04 2.64
N LEU A 141 -4.74 -15.55 3.81
CA LEU A 141 -3.81 -15.09 4.85
C LEU A 141 -3.05 -16.23 5.51
N THR A 142 -3.70 -17.42 5.70
CA THR A 142 -3.09 -18.58 6.37
C THR A 142 -2.38 -19.51 5.39
N ASP A 143 -3.08 -19.94 4.33
CA ASP A 143 -2.63 -21.05 3.47
C ASP A 143 -1.74 -20.52 2.32
N ASP A 144 -2.08 -19.35 1.78
CA ASP A 144 -1.32 -18.74 0.67
C ASP A 144 -0.26 -17.75 1.18
N HIS A 145 -0.16 -17.52 2.48
CA HIS A 145 0.76 -16.56 3.14
C HIS A 145 0.68 -15.14 2.58
N LEU A 146 -0.42 -14.80 1.91
CA LEU A 146 -0.62 -13.52 1.25
C LEU A 146 -0.75 -12.40 2.27
N ARG A 147 -0.19 -11.22 1.95
CA ARG A 147 -0.28 -10.02 2.81
C ARG A 147 -0.73 -8.78 2.07
N HIS A 148 -0.75 -8.78 0.74
CA HIS A 148 -1.21 -7.64 -0.06
C HIS A 148 -2.68 -7.84 -0.45
N VAL A 149 -3.57 -6.99 0.09
CA VAL A 149 -5.02 -7.14 -0.09
C VAL A 149 -5.59 -5.89 -0.78
N LEU A 150 -6.20 -6.10 -1.95
CA LEU A 150 -6.89 -5.05 -2.70
C LEU A 150 -8.36 -4.97 -2.29
N ILE A 151 -8.75 -3.85 -1.69
CA ILE A 151 -10.15 -3.55 -1.36
C ILE A 151 -10.75 -2.69 -2.45
N THR A 152 -11.86 -3.14 -3.02
CA THR A 152 -12.61 -2.42 -4.07
C THR A 152 -13.87 -1.79 -3.52
N SER A 153 -14.81 -2.57 -3.03
CA SER A 153 -16.07 -2.06 -2.50
C SER A 153 -16.08 -2.10 -0.97
N VAL A 154 -16.56 -1.03 -0.34
CA VAL A 154 -16.76 -0.97 1.11
C VAL A 154 -18.16 -0.45 1.40
N GLU A 155 -18.82 -1.01 2.41
CA GLU A 155 -20.14 -0.56 2.84
C GLU A 155 -20.07 0.85 3.46
N SER A 156 -19.04 1.10 4.25
CA SER A 156 -18.78 2.40 4.87
C SER A 156 -17.31 2.53 5.29
N PRO A 157 -16.83 3.75 5.55
CA PRO A 157 -15.49 3.95 6.12
C PRO A 157 -15.26 3.22 7.45
N ALA A 158 -16.27 3.17 8.30
CA ALA A 158 -16.21 2.47 9.58
C ALA A 158 -16.01 0.96 9.39
N VAL A 159 -16.72 0.35 8.42
CA VAL A 159 -16.55 -1.06 8.07
C VAL A 159 -15.14 -1.33 7.54
N ALA A 160 -14.62 -0.47 6.66
CA ALA A 160 -13.26 -0.61 6.14
C ALA A 160 -12.20 -0.56 7.25
N ALA A 161 -12.28 0.44 8.13
CA ALA A 161 -11.37 0.60 9.26
C ALA A 161 -11.42 -0.61 10.22
N GLN A 162 -12.63 -1.04 10.59
CA GLN A 162 -12.80 -2.19 11.48
C GLN A 162 -12.33 -3.49 10.84
N TRP A 163 -12.62 -3.69 9.55
CA TRP A 163 -12.11 -4.85 8.81
C TRP A 163 -10.58 -4.87 8.79
N ASN A 164 -9.96 -3.73 8.52
CA ASN A 164 -8.49 -3.64 8.54
C ASN A 164 -7.93 -4.00 9.93
N ASN A 165 -8.54 -3.50 11.01
CA ASN A 165 -8.15 -3.88 12.37
C ASN A 165 -8.28 -5.39 12.61
N ASN A 166 -9.36 -6.01 12.15
CA ASN A 166 -9.57 -7.45 12.25
C ASN A 166 -8.54 -8.24 11.44
N ALA A 167 -8.21 -7.77 10.22
CA ALA A 167 -7.20 -8.38 9.37
C ALA A 167 -5.79 -8.27 9.98
N GLN A 168 -5.44 -7.11 10.55
CA GLN A 168 -4.17 -6.92 11.26
C GLN A 168 -4.08 -7.82 12.50
N ALA A 169 -5.13 -7.88 13.31
CA ALA A 169 -5.18 -8.73 14.49
C ALA A 169 -5.05 -10.22 14.13
N PHE A 170 -5.68 -10.65 13.04
CA PHE A 170 -5.59 -12.00 12.53
C PHE A 170 -4.17 -12.33 12.04
N ALA A 171 -3.60 -11.47 11.18
CA ALA A 171 -2.26 -11.64 10.63
C ALA A 171 -1.16 -11.61 11.70
N GLU A 172 -1.32 -10.77 12.73
CA GLU A 172 -0.42 -10.71 13.89
C GLU A 172 -0.36 -12.05 14.65
N GLY A 173 -1.46 -12.80 14.64
CA GLY A 173 -1.52 -14.13 15.24
C GLY A 173 -0.82 -15.23 14.46
N LEU A 174 -0.54 -15.00 13.18
CA LEU A 174 0.15 -15.94 12.29
C LEU A 174 1.67 -15.92 12.51
N TYR A 175 2.36 -16.95 12.01
CA TYR A 175 3.82 -17.04 12.11
C TYR A 175 4.51 -15.79 11.53
N LEU A 176 5.52 -15.29 12.23
CA LEU A 176 6.26 -14.04 11.99
C LEU A 176 5.44 -12.75 12.15
N GLY A 177 4.12 -12.80 12.32
CA GLY A 177 3.29 -11.62 12.58
C GLY A 177 3.36 -10.53 11.51
N ILE A 178 3.65 -10.88 10.24
CA ILE A 178 3.79 -9.93 9.14
C ILE A 178 2.43 -9.26 8.89
N PRO A 179 2.35 -7.91 8.95
CA PRO A 179 1.10 -7.19 8.82
C PRO A 179 0.51 -7.23 7.41
N VAL A 180 -0.80 -7.04 7.31
CA VAL A 180 -1.49 -6.89 6.03
C VAL A 180 -1.20 -5.51 5.44
N ASN A 181 -0.86 -5.45 4.16
CA ASN A 181 -0.80 -4.24 3.35
C ASN A 181 -2.11 -4.09 2.57
N THR A 182 -3.01 -3.28 3.09
CA THR A 182 -4.29 -2.99 2.45
C THR A 182 -4.11 -1.92 1.38
N SER A 183 -4.64 -2.17 0.19
CA SER A 183 -4.56 -1.26 -0.94
C SER A 183 -5.92 -0.95 -1.55
N SER A 184 -5.99 0.09 -2.33
CA SER A 184 -7.18 0.52 -3.05
C SER A 184 -6.82 1.29 -4.32
N ASP A 185 -7.65 1.14 -5.35
CA ASP A 185 -7.74 2.10 -6.45
C ASP A 185 -8.21 3.48 -5.95
N PRO A 186 -8.12 4.55 -6.76
CA PRO A 186 -8.57 5.89 -6.39
C PRO A 186 -10.02 5.92 -5.89
N ARG A 187 -10.28 6.58 -4.75
CA ARG A 187 -11.60 6.66 -4.11
C ARG A 187 -12.18 8.07 -4.03
N HIS A 188 -11.37 9.08 -4.28
CA HIS A 188 -11.72 10.48 -4.05
C HIS A 188 -12.34 11.17 -5.26
N GLY A 189 -12.57 10.44 -6.35
CA GLY A 189 -13.21 10.99 -7.54
C GLY A 189 -14.71 11.20 -7.34
N SER A 190 -15.26 12.27 -7.92
CA SER A 190 -16.69 12.51 -8.02
C SER A 190 -17.37 11.59 -9.03
N ASP A 191 -16.60 10.89 -9.83
CA ASP A 191 -17.08 9.97 -10.84
C ASP A 191 -17.51 8.63 -10.27
N SER A 192 -18.72 8.21 -10.62
CA SER A 192 -19.22 6.88 -10.32
C SER A 192 -18.58 5.77 -11.18
N TYR A 193 -17.74 6.15 -12.14
CA TYR A 193 -17.04 5.25 -13.07
C TYR A 193 -15.64 4.86 -12.62
N ALA A 194 -15.20 5.28 -11.43
CA ALA A 194 -13.96 4.74 -10.88
C ALA A 194 -14.03 3.22 -10.90
N GLU A 195 -13.20 2.64 -11.74
CA GLU A 195 -13.10 1.20 -11.96
C GLU A 195 -13.16 0.47 -10.61
N TYR A 196 -14.19 -0.34 -10.39
CA TYR A 196 -14.39 -1.15 -9.18
C TYR A 196 -14.63 -0.41 -7.85
N ASN A 197 -14.78 0.90 -7.82
CA ASN A 197 -15.09 1.65 -6.61
C ASN A 197 -16.49 2.25 -6.67
N ALA A 198 -17.42 1.64 -6.00
CA ALA A 198 -18.49 2.43 -5.41
C ALA A 198 -17.83 3.28 -4.32
N GLY A 199 -17.50 4.54 -4.59
CA GLY A 199 -16.80 5.42 -3.66
C GLY A 199 -17.23 5.24 -2.22
N ALA A 200 -16.61 5.87 -1.26
CA ALA A 200 -17.03 5.76 0.14
C ALA A 200 -18.37 6.45 0.42
N GLY A 201 -19.25 6.52 -0.59
CA GLY A 201 -20.62 7.04 -0.47
C GLY A 201 -20.73 8.51 -0.05
N GLY A 202 -19.72 9.33 -0.35
CA GLY A 202 -19.65 10.73 0.09
C GLY A 202 -19.17 10.90 1.53
N ALA A 203 -18.73 9.84 2.19
CA ALA A 203 -18.20 9.88 3.56
C ALA A 203 -16.69 10.23 3.63
N ILE A 204 -16.04 10.39 2.47
CA ILE A 204 -14.70 10.95 2.31
C ILE A 204 -14.75 12.14 1.36
N SER A 205 -13.69 12.92 1.27
CA SER A 205 -13.66 14.09 0.38
C SER A 205 -13.82 13.69 -1.09
N MET A 206 -14.60 14.48 -1.82
CA MET A 206 -14.89 14.27 -3.23
C MET A 206 -14.18 15.32 -4.06
N TRP A 207 -13.38 14.87 -4.99
CA TRP A 207 -12.54 15.72 -5.86
C TRP A 207 -12.90 15.51 -7.33
N PRO A 208 -12.59 16.46 -8.21
CA PRO A 208 -12.58 16.19 -9.64
C PRO A 208 -11.66 15.00 -9.94
N GLY A 209 -11.92 14.28 -11.01
CA GLY A 209 -10.98 13.27 -11.54
C GLY A 209 -9.59 13.87 -11.78
N THR A 210 -8.59 13.03 -11.92
CA THR A 210 -7.17 13.45 -12.05
C THR A 210 -6.99 14.46 -13.18
N LEU A 211 -7.60 14.22 -14.35
CA LEU A 211 -7.58 15.15 -15.49
C LEU A 211 -8.24 16.50 -15.15
N GLY A 212 -9.32 16.49 -14.35
CA GLY A 212 -9.98 17.71 -13.90
C GLY A 212 -9.12 18.54 -12.96
N ILE A 213 -8.33 17.92 -12.07
CA ILE A 213 -7.34 18.61 -11.24
C ILE A 213 -6.20 19.12 -12.12
N ALA A 214 -5.73 18.32 -13.08
CA ALA A 214 -4.67 18.70 -14.02
C ALA A 214 -5.03 19.93 -14.86
N ALA A 215 -6.30 20.10 -15.22
CA ALA A 215 -6.80 21.27 -15.95
C ALA A 215 -6.67 22.60 -15.18
N THR A 216 -6.33 22.57 -13.90
CA THR A 216 -6.00 23.78 -13.13
C THR A 216 -4.57 24.24 -13.35
N PHE A 217 -3.69 23.39 -13.91
CA PHE A 217 -2.25 23.64 -14.08
C PHE A 217 -1.54 23.97 -12.76
N ASP A 218 -2.05 23.46 -11.63
CA ASP A 218 -1.56 23.80 -10.31
C ASP A 218 -1.02 22.57 -9.54
N PRO A 219 0.31 22.31 -9.54
CA PRO A 219 0.93 21.24 -8.76
C PRO A 219 0.74 21.39 -7.25
N ILE A 220 0.52 22.62 -6.74
CA ILE A 220 0.27 22.83 -5.30
C ILE A 220 -1.10 22.24 -4.93
N LEU A 221 -2.10 22.47 -5.76
CA LEU A 221 -3.43 21.88 -5.57
C LEU A 221 -3.37 20.34 -5.66
N MET A 222 -2.61 19.80 -6.60
CA MET A 222 -2.41 18.35 -6.72
C MET A 222 -1.76 17.76 -5.46
N LYS A 223 -0.76 18.45 -4.90
CA LYS A 223 -0.13 18.03 -3.64
C LYS A 223 -1.12 18.08 -2.47
N GLN A 224 -1.91 19.13 -2.35
CA GLN A 224 -2.96 19.25 -1.32
C GLN A 224 -3.98 18.12 -1.42
N PHE A 225 -4.40 17.77 -2.64
CA PHE A 225 -5.21 16.58 -2.87
C PHE A 225 -4.55 15.33 -2.28
N GLY A 226 -3.28 15.07 -2.61
CA GLY A 226 -2.53 13.92 -2.10
C GLY A 226 -2.43 13.89 -0.57
N GLU A 227 -2.18 15.03 0.07
CA GLU A 227 -2.10 15.17 1.53
C GLU A 227 -3.44 14.91 2.23
N ILE A 228 -4.56 15.27 1.61
CA ILE A 228 -5.89 14.98 2.14
C ILE A 228 -6.27 13.52 1.91
N ALA A 229 -6.09 13.04 0.69
CA ALA A 229 -6.43 11.68 0.31
C ALA A 229 -5.63 10.62 1.12
N SER A 230 -4.35 10.87 1.39
CA SER A 230 -3.52 9.97 2.20
C SER A 230 -4.06 9.82 3.64
N LYS A 231 -4.46 10.91 4.27
CA LYS A 231 -5.07 10.89 5.62
C LYS A 231 -6.36 10.09 5.65
N GLU A 232 -7.21 10.30 4.66
CA GLU A 232 -8.48 9.59 4.54
C GLU A 232 -8.26 8.11 4.23
N TYR A 233 -7.30 7.77 3.37
CA TYR A 233 -6.89 6.38 3.14
C TYR A 233 -6.40 5.71 4.42
N ARG A 234 -5.53 6.36 5.18
CA ARG A 234 -5.07 5.81 6.46
C ARG A 234 -6.20 5.65 7.46
N ALA A 235 -7.18 6.55 7.49
CA ALA A 235 -8.38 6.39 8.32
C ALA A 235 -9.26 5.19 7.92
N LEU A 236 -9.25 4.80 6.64
CA LEU A 236 -9.89 3.59 6.13
C LEU A 236 -9.05 2.32 6.37
N GLY A 237 -7.82 2.44 6.86
CA GLY A 237 -6.87 1.33 6.99
C GLY A 237 -6.06 1.04 5.73
N ILE A 238 -6.17 1.86 4.68
CA ILE A 238 -5.45 1.69 3.41
C ILE A 238 -4.02 2.22 3.55
N ALA A 239 -3.05 1.41 3.18
CA ALA A 239 -1.62 1.73 3.26
C ALA A 239 -0.95 1.92 1.88
N THR A 240 -1.60 1.45 0.80
CA THR A 240 -1.10 1.57 -0.57
C THR A 240 -2.21 2.03 -1.51
N ALA A 241 -1.93 3.09 -2.26
CA ALA A 241 -2.78 3.57 -3.34
C ALA A 241 -2.28 3.00 -4.68
N LEU A 242 -3.18 2.36 -5.44
CA LEU A 242 -2.90 1.91 -6.82
C LEU A 242 -3.01 3.11 -7.77
N SER A 243 -2.29 4.16 -7.46
CA SER A 243 -2.31 5.47 -8.13
C SER A 243 -1.05 6.28 -7.78
N PRO A 244 -0.75 7.33 -8.54
CA PRO A 244 -1.49 7.88 -9.69
C PRO A 244 -1.26 7.12 -10.99
N GLN A 245 -2.21 7.28 -11.94
CA GLN A 245 -2.00 6.97 -13.34
C GLN A 245 -1.32 8.20 -13.99
N ILE A 246 -0.08 8.01 -14.46
CA ILE A 246 0.77 9.11 -14.96
C ILE A 246 1.13 8.96 -16.44
N ASP A 247 0.34 8.17 -17.14
CA ASP A 247 0.41 8.03 -18.59
C ASP A 247 0.10 9.36 -19.27
N LEU A 248 0.76 9.64 -20.41
CA LEU A 248 0.40 10.80 -21.23
C LEU A 248 -0.85 10.50 -22.05
N ALA A 249 -1.81 11.41 -22.04
CA ALA A 249 -3.07 11.31 -22.77
C ALA A 249 -2.91 11.59 -24.28
N THR A 250 -2.07 10.83 -24.96
CA THR A 250 -1.73 11.07 -26.38
C THR A 250 -2.73 10.46 -27.36
N GLU A 251 -3.60 9.56 -26.90
CA GLU A 251 -4.65 8.94 -27.73
C GLU A 251 -6.04 9.20 -27.10
N PRO A 252 -6.79 10.19 -27.61
CA PRO A 252 -8.05 10.61 -26.99
C PRO A 252 -9.19 9.57 -27.09
N ARG A 253 -9.04 8.52 -27.89
CA ARG A 253 -10.01 7.41 -27.99
C ARG A 253 -9.81 6.36 -26.92
N TRP A 254 -8.71 6.43 -26.19
CA TRP A 254 -8.41 5.51 -25.09
C TRP A 254 -9.38 5.71 -23.93
N SER A 255 -10.02 4.62 -23.47
CA SER A 255 -11.09 4.67 -22.47
C SER A 255 -10.63 5.15 -21.08
N ARG A 256 -9.34 5.09 -20.78
CA ARG A 256 -8.76 5.51 -19.50
C ARG A 256 -8.10 6.89 -19.54
N PHE A 257 -8.38 7.64 -20.59
CA PHE A 257 -7.86 8.99 -20.81
C PHE A 257 -8.13 9.94 -19.62
N ASP A 258 -9.31 9.85 -19.01
CA ASP A 258 -9.75 10.70 -17.90
C ASP A 258 -8.97 10.47 -16.58
N GLY A 259 -8.37 9.29 -16.43
CA GLY A 259 -7.50 8.96 -15.29
C GLY A 259 -6.09 9.58 -15.37
N THR A 260 -5.72 10.19 -16.50
CA THR A 260 -4.41 10.77 -16.74
C THR A 260 -4.27 12.20 -16.19
N MET A 261 -3.07 12.77 -16.35
CA MET A 261 -2.78 14.17 -16.02
C MET A 261 -2.66 15.07 -17.28
N GLY A 262 -3.15 14.58 -18.44
CA GLY A 262 -3.09 15.28 -19.71
C GLY A 262 -1.98 14.77 -20.63
N GLU A 263 -1.79 15.48 -21.75
CA GLU A 263 -0.87 15.07 -22.83
C GLU A 263 0.52 15.75 -22.75
N ASP A 264 0.61 16.85 -21.98
CA ASP A 264 1.87 17.60 -21.85
C ASP A 264 2.81 16.90 -20.87
N PRO A 265 4.02 16.48 -21.32
CA PRO A 265 4.93 15.71 -20.47
C PRO A 265 5.49 16.51 -19.30
N ASP A 266 5.69 17.83 -19.43
CA ASP A 266 6.24 18.66 -18.38
C ASP A 266 5.20 18.87 -17.27
N LEU A 267 3.97 19.20 -17.63
CA LEU A 267 2.85 19.32 -16.69
C LEU A 267 2.58 18.00 -15.98
N ALA A 268 2.48 16.90 -16.73
CA ALA A 268 2.26 15.58 -16.14
C ALA A 268 3.38 15.18 -15.17
N THR A 269 4.63 15.54 -15.46
CA THR A 269 5.80 15.32 -14.60
C THR A 269 5.66 16.09 -13.27
N ASP A 270 5.31 17.38 -13.33
CA ASP A 270 5.18 18.20 -12.11
C ASP A 270 3.99 17.75 -11.26
N LEU A 271 2.88 17.40 -11.89
CA LEU A 271 1.69 16.90 -11.20
C LEU A 271 1.91 15.51 -10.60
N ALA A 272 2.58 14.60 -11.31
CA ALA A 272 2.94 13.27 -10.81
C ALA A 272 3.83 13.37 -9.54
N ARG A 273 4.85 14.24 -9.60
CA ARG A 273 5.72 14.51 -8.45
C ARG A 273 4.93 15.04 -7.26
N ALA A 274 4.06 16.00 -7.50
CA ALA A 274 3.24 16.63 -6.47
C ALA A 274 2.26 15.64 -5.82
N TYR A 275 1.59 14.83 -6.64
CA TYR A 275 0.69 13.76 -6.17
C TYR A 275 1.41 12.78 -5.25
N VAL A 276 2.54 12.21 -5.71
CA VAL A 276 3.30 11.22 -4.95
C VAL A 276 3.88 11.83 -3.67
N ASP A 277 4.43 13.04 -3.72
CA ASP A 277 4.89 13.75 -2.53
C ASP A 277 3.75 13.96 -1.51
N GLY A 278 2.55 14.30 -1.97
CA GLY A 278 1.38 14.46 -1.11
C GLY A 278 0.97 13.15 -0.42
N PHE A 279 0.95 12.04 -1.15
CA PHE A 279 0.59 10.73 -0.60
C PHE A 279 1.64 10.16 0.36
N GLN A 280 2.92 10.34 0.07
CA GLN A 280 4.00 9.67 0.82
C GLN A 280 4.56 10.49 1.98
N SER A 281 4.46 11.82 1.93
CA SER A 281 5.09 12.68 2.93
C SER A 281 4.12 13.19 3.99
N THR A 282 4.25 12.68 5.21
CA THR A 282 3.49 13.19 6.35
C THR A 282 4.02 14.56 6.80
N ASN A 283 3.21 15.59 6.69
CA ASN A 283 3.56 16.97 7.11
C ASN A 283 4.92 17.46 6.57
N GLY A 284 5.31 17.03 5.37
CA GLY A 284 6.60 17.36 4.77
C GLY A 284 7.82 16.66 5.38
N GLY A 285 7.61 15.81 6.39
CA GLY A 285 8.69 15.12 7.13
C GLY A 285 9.13 13.75 6.55
N GLY A 286 8.56 13.34 5.42
CA GLY A 286 8.78 12.02 4.84
C GLY A 286 7.79 10.97 5.36
N TRP A 287 8.21 9.72 5.40
CA TRP A 287 7.37 8.61 5.84
C TRP A 287 6.87 8.79 7.28
N GLY A 288 5.56 8.63 7.49
CA GLY A 288 4.92 8.77 8.78
C GLY A 288 3.56 8.09 8.86
N MET A 289 2.82 8.33 9.93
CA MET A 289 1.55 7.64 10.21
C MET A 289 0.44 7.92 9.18
N GLU A 290 0.48 9.07 8.52
CA GLU A 290 -0.48 9.47 7.50
C GLU A 290 0.00 9.13 6.09
N SER A 291 1.21 8.58 5.93
CA SER A 291 1.77 8.23 4.64
C SER A 291 1.07 7.02 4.03
N VAL A 292 0.86 7.09 2.72
CA VAL A 292 0.36 6.01 1.87
C VAL A 292 1.37 5.76 0.76
N ASN A 293 1.71 4.51 0.53
CA ASN A 293 2.55 4.12 -0.59
C ASN A 293 1.86 4.48 -1.91
N ALA A 294 2.49 5.25 -2.76
CA ALA A 294 2.00 5.51 -4.10
C ALA A 294 2.55 4.46 -5.07
N MET A 295 1.67 3.86 -5.86
CA MET A 295 2.01 2.92 -6.92
C MET A 295 1.70 3.57 -8.27
N VAL A 296 2.71 4.16 -8.87
CA VAL A 296 2.54 4.85 -10.16
C VAL A 296 2.36 3.86 -11.29
N LYS A 297 1.45 4.18 -12.22
CA LYS A 297 1.07 3.32 -13.35
C LYS A 297 0.81 4.15 -14.59
N ASN A 298 0.90 3.61 -15.79
CA ASN A 298 1.24 2.23 -16.20
C ASN A 298 2.60 2.22 -16.94
N TRP A 299 3.67 1.78 -16.32
CA TRP A 299 5.03 1.81 -16.89
C TRP A 299 5.14 1.00 -18.20
N PRO A 300 5.79 1.50 -19.27
CA PRO A 300 6.49 2.78 -19.41
C PRO A 300 5.60 3.93 -19.93
N GLY A 301 4.31 3.77 -19.92
CA GLY A 301 3.28 4.69 -20.36
C GLY A 301 2.24 3.98 -21.24
N GLY A 302 1.00 3.83 -20.75
CA GLY A 302 -0.11 3.19 -21.45
C GLY A 302 -0.81 4.09 -22.45
N GLY A 303 -0.58 5.42 -22.42
CA GLY A 303 -1.28 6.39 -23.28
C GLY A 303 -1.17 6.19 -24.79
N PRO A 304 -0.05 5.70 -25.37
CA PRO A 304 0.08 5.52 -26.80
C PRO A 304 -0.50 4.20 -27.32
N GLU A 305 -1.55 3.67 -26.73
CA GLU A 305 -2.21 2.45 -27.16
C GLU A 305 -2.74 2.54 -28.59
N GLU A 306 -2.42 1.55 -29.42
CA GLU A 306 -2.70 1.55 -30.84
C GLU A 306 -4.19 1.73 -31.15
N GLY A 307 -4.56 2.86 -31.71
CA GLY A 307 -5.95 3.18 -32.05
C GLY A 307 -6.87 3.35 -30.83
N GLY A 308 -6.33 3.63 -29.64
CA GLY A 308 -7.08 3.77 -28.39
C GLY A 308 -7.61 2.47 -27.82
N ARG A 309 -7.03 1.36 -28.21
CA ARG A 309 -7.44 0.01 -27.78
C ARG A 309 -6.79 -0.33 -26.46
N ASP A 310 -7.58 -0.25 -25.41
CA ASP A 310 -7.12 -0.42 -24.04
C ASP A 310 -6.48 -1.79 -23.76
N GLY A 311 -5.36 -1.76 -23.06
CA GLY A 311 -4.55 -2.92 -22.68
C GLY A 311 -5.26 -4.00 -21.87
N HIS A 312 -6.37 -3.68 -21.21
CA HIS A 312 -7.20 -4.66 -20.49
C HIS A 312 -7.99 -5.58 -21.40
N PHE A 313 -8.08 -5.26 -22.71
CA PHE A 313 -8.81 -6.06 -23.67
C PHE A 313 -7.89 -6.78 -24.66
N GLY A 314 -8.28 -7.96 -25.11
CA GLY A 314 -7.46 -8.78 -26.01
C GLY A 314 -7.09 -8.10 -27.34
N TYR A 315 -7.89 -7.12 -27.76
CA TYR A 315 -7.60 -6.31 -28.96
C TYR A 315 -6.61 -5.16 -28.72
N GLY A 316 -6.30 -4.82 -27.45
CA GLY A 316 -5.36 -3.77 -27.05
C GLY A 316 -3.99 -4.35 -26.74
N ALA A 317 -3.29 -4.90 -27.76
CA ALA A 317 -2.03 -5.60 -27.53
C ALA A 317 -0.80 -4.69 -27.49
N TYR A 318 -0.85 -3.53 -28.19
CA TYR A 318 0.35 -2.74 -28.46
C TYR A 318 0.23 -1.29 -28.02
N ALA A 319 1.26 -0.80 -27.31
CA ALA A 319 1.61 0.60 -27.25
C ALA A 319 2.57 0.93 -28.40
N VAL A 320 2.30 2.02 -29.15
CA VAL A 320 3.03 2.38 -30.37
C VAL A 320 3.56 3.80 -30.27
N TYR A 321 4.77 4.02 -30.76
CA TYR A 321 5.47 5.29 -30.67
C TYR A 321 5.85 5.82 -32.09
N PRO A 322 4.87 6.18 -32.91
CA PRO A 322 5.12 6.56 -34.34
C PRO A 322 6.03 7.78 -34.47
N GLY A 323 6.06 8.64 -33.47
CA GLY A 323 6.97 9.79 -33.37
C GLY A 323 8.35 9.47 -32.78
N ASN A 324 8.65 8.22 -32.49
CA ASN A 324 9.86 7.80 -31.75
C ASN A 324 10.02 8.54 -30.42
N ASN A 325 8.90 8.78 -29.73
CA ASN A 325 8.76 9.67 -28.59
C ASN A 325 8.57 8.95 -27.23
N ILE A 326 9.00 7.70 -27.10
CA ILE A 326 8.90 6.97 -25.85
C ILE A 326 9.52 7.72 -24.65
N LYS A 327 10.55 8.55 -24.90
CA LYS A 327 11.17 9.35 -23.84
C LYS A 327 10.22 10.36 -23.21
N GLU A 328 9.30 10.90 -23.99
CA GLU A 328 8.25 11.80 -23.49
C GLU A 328 7.29 11.02 -22.58
N HIS A 329 6.91 9.80 -22.97
CA HIS A 329 6.06 8.94 -22.16
C HIS A 329 6.73 8.47 -20.85
N LEU A 330 8.05 8.28 -20.87
CA LEU A 330 8.83 7.95 -19.68
C LEU A 330 8.99 9.14 -18.72
N GLN A 331 8.91 10.37 -19.18
CA GLN A 331 9.27 11.57 -18.43
C GLN A 331 8.46 11.74 -17.13
N PRO A 332 7.13 11.55 -17.06
CA PRO A 332 6.38 11.63 -15.82
C PRO A 332 6.85 10.62 -14.76
N PHE A 333 7.32 9.45 -15.19
CA PHE A 333 7.92 8.47 -14.29
C PHE A 333 9.31 8.91 -13.86
N THR A 334 10.22 9.09 -14.79
CA THR A 334 11.66 9.22 -14.54
C THR A 334 12.07 10.57 -13.96
N GLU A 335 11.40 11.64 -14.35
CA GLU A 335 11.65 13.00 -13.86
C GLU A 335 10.60 13.47 -12.83
N GLY A 336 9.45 12.82 -12.76
CA GLY A 336 8.37 13.08 -11.81
C GLY A 336 8.42 12.12 -10.62
N ALA A 337 7.84 10.94 -10.81
CA ALA A 337 7.60 9.98 -9.71
C ALA A 337 8.86 9.36 -9.11
N LEU A 338 9.95 9.23 -9.88
CA LEU A 338 11.24 8.70 -9.39
C LEU A 338 12.19 9.80 -8.90
N LYS A 339 11.79 11.09 -8.97
CA LYS A 339 12.57 12.25 -8.51
C LYS A 339 11.71 13.21 -7.71
N LEU A 340 11.26 12.76 -6.55
CA LEU A 340 10.42 13.56 -5.66
C LEU A 340 11.20 14.69 -5.00
N ASN A 341 10.52 15.79 -4.72
CA ASN A 341 11.07 16.92 -3.95
C ASN A 341 11.14 16.57 -2.46
N GLY A 342 10.20 15.77 -1.97
CA GLY A 342 10.11 15.35 -0.59
C GLY A 342 11.15 14.33 -0.15
N PRO A 343 11.25 14.07 1.16
CA PRO A 343 12.26 13.17 1.74
C PRO A 343 12.10 11.69 1.33
N THR A 344 10.95 11.28 0.81
CA THR A 344 10.70 9.90 0.36
C THR A 344 11.39 9.56 -0.96
N LYS A 345 11.84 10.55 -1.71
CA LYS A 345 12.72 10.51 -2.89
C LYS A 345 12.13 9.91 -4.15
N MET A 346 11.38 8.83 -4.07
CA MET A 346 10.76 8.16 -5.22
C MET A 346 9.44 7.47 -4.82
N ALA A 347 8.61 7.18 -5.81
CA ALA A 347 7.39 6.42 -5.62
C ALA A 347 7.70 5.03 -5.03
N ALA A 348 6.88 4.59 -4.07
CA ALA A 348 7.07 3.32 -3.37
C ALA A 348 6.93 2.11 -4.30
N ALA A 349 6.05 2.20 -5.29
CA ALA A 349 5.81 1.13 -6.23
C ALA A 349 5.59 1.64 -7.66
N VAL A 350 5.90 0.79 -8.63
CA VAL A 350 5.63 0.99 -10.07
C VAL A 350 4.86 -0.21 -10.59
N MET A 351 3.81 0.04 -11.36
CA MET A 351 3.02 -0.99 -12.03
C MET A 351 3.25 -0.90 -13.54
N PRO A 352 3.76 -1.99 -14.18
CA PRO A 352 3.87 -2.06 -15.63
C PRO A 352 2.49 -2.18 -16.30
N ASP A 353 2.40 -1.65 -17.50
CA ASP A 353 1.24 -1.79 -18.35
C ASP A 353 1.08 -3.21 -18.91
N TYR A 354 -0.13 -3.60 -19.29
CA TYR A 354 -0.43 -4.88 -19.93
C TYR A 354 0.13 -4.98 -21.35
N THR A 355 0.27 -3.85 -22.03
CA THR A 355 0.63 -3.81 -23.47
C THR A 355 2.06 -4.25 -23.73
N ILE A 356 2.34 -4.50 -25.00
CA ILE A 356 3.66 -4.69 -25.56
C ILE A 356 4.10 -3.34 -26.14
N SER A 357 5.16 -2.76 -25.59
CA SER A 357 5.77 -1.53 -26.13
C SER A 357 6.50 -1.84 -27.43
N SER A 358 5.89 -1.47 -28.55
CA SER A 358 6.38 -1.81 -29.89
C SER A 358 7.75 -1.18 -30.19
N GLY A 359 8.74 -2.02 -30.48
CA GLY A 359 10.10 -1.58 -30.76
C GLY A 359 11.00 -1.38 -29.54
N GLU A 360 10.47 -1.61 -28.32
CA GLU A 360 11.20 -1.43 -27.08
C GLU A 360 11.54 -2.78 -26.43
N GLY A 361 12.71 -3.31 -26.72
CA GLY A 361 13.18 -4.57 -26.19
C GLY A 361 12.49 -5.80 -26.80
N GLU A 362 12.10 -6.75 -25.96
CA GLU A 362 11.45 -7.99 -26.40
C GLU A 362 9.97 -7.75 -26.72
N ASN A 363 9.44 -8.52 -27.68
CA ASN A 363 8.01 -8.44 -28.06
C ASN A 363 7.15 -9.23 -27.07
N VAL A 364 7.12 -8.78 -25.84
CA VAL A 364 6.36 -9.35 -24.71
C VAL A 364 5.70 -8.23 -23.92
N ALA A 365 4.66 -8.55 -23.15
CA ALA A 365 3.98 -7.59 -22.29
C ALA A 365 4.99 -6.87 -21.36
N ASN A 366 4.75 -5.58 -21.08
CA ASN A 366 5.70 -4.73 -20.37
C ASN A 366 6.16 -5.29 -19.01
N GLY A 367 5.28 -6.01 -18.31
CA GLY A 367 5.63 -6.69 -17.05
C GLY A 367 6.65 -7.82 -17.19
N TYR A 368 6.83 -8.37 -18.40
CA TYR A 368 7.82 -9.41 -18.73
C TYR A 368 9.03 -8.88 -19.52
N ASN A 369 9.00 -7.61 -19.93
CA ASN A 369 10.03 -7.04 -20.77
C ASN A 369 11.29 -6.72 -19.95
N LYS A 370 12.32 -7.57 -20.08
CA LYS A 370 13.58 -7.42 -19.36
C LYS A 370 14.24 -6.06 -19.63
N TYR A 371 14.21 -5.59 -20.88
CA TYR A 371 14.79 -4.29 -21.24
C TYR A 371 14.12 -3.16 -20.46
N LEU A 372 12.78 -3.07 -20.47
CA LEU A 372 12.05 -2.00 -19.79
C LEU A 372 12.14 -2.08 -18.26
N ILE A 373 12.14 -3.29 -17.70
CA ILE A 373 12.16 -3.49 -16.25
C ILE A 373 13.58 -3.47 -15.70
N THR A 374 14.47 -4.31 -16.24
CA THR A 374 15.80 -4.49 -15.66
C THR A 374 16.78 -3.44 -16.15
N ASP A 375 16.85 -3.22 -17.47
CA ASP A 375 17.91 -2.39 -18.04
C ASP A 375 17.56 -0.90 -17.94
N VAL A 376 16.27 -0.53 -18.17
CA VAL A 376 15.81 0.85 -18.08
C VAL A 376 15.43 1.23 -16.66
N LEU A 377 14.36 0.64 -16.10
CA LEU A 377 13.83 1.05 -14.78
C LEU A 377 14.84 0.83 -13.65
N ARG A 378 15.39 -0.38 -13.53
CA ARG A 378 16.36 -0.71 -12.47
C ARG A 378 17.75 -0.18 -12.78
N GLY A 379 18.27 -0.42 -14.02
CA GLY A 379 19.65 -0.11 -14.40
C GLY A 379 19.89 1.36 -14.67
N THR A 380 19.10 1.97 -15.56
CA THR A 380 19.31 3.37 -15.96
C THR A 380 18.83 4.36 -14.91
N TYR A 381 17.63 4.13 -14.36
CA TYR A 381 17.01 5.06 -13.40
C TYR A 381 17.21 4.67 -11.93
N GLY A 382 17.86 3.54 -11.65
CA GLY A 382 18.21 3.13 -10.29
C GLY A 382 17.00 2.90 -9.38
N TYR A 383 15.86 2.51 -9.94
CA TYR A 383 14.65 2.30 -9.13
C TYR A 383 14.78 1.07 -8.23
N GLU A 384 14.69 1.27 -6.93
CA GLU A 384 14.82 0.22 -5.89
C GLU A 384 13.48 -0.14 -5.24
N GLY A 385 12.40 0.55 -5.57
CA GLY A 385 11.06 0.31 -5.02
C GLY A 385 10.41 -0.99 -5.50
N VAL A 386 9.19 -1.21 -5.10
CA VAL A 386 8.42 -2.40 -5.47
C VAL A 386 7.97 -2.33 -6.93
N LEU A 387 8.16 -3.43 -7.65
CA LEU A 387 7.53 -3.65 -8.94
C LEU A 387 6.32 -4.55 -8.71
N CYS A 388 5.13 -4.01 -8.91
CA CYS A 388 3.88 -4.75 -8.80
C CYS A 388 3.25 -4.88 -10.17
N THR A 389 3.16 -6.08 -10.69
CA THR A 389 2.48 -6.32 -11.98
C THR A 389 0.99 -5.98 -11.88
N ASP A 390 0.37 -5.72 -13.00
CA ASP A 390 -1.08 -5.67 -13.06
C ASP A 390 -1.67 -7.09 -12.90
N TRP A 391 -3.00 -7.21 -12.78
CA TRP A 391 -3.67 -8.46 -12.41
C TRP A 391 -3.72 -9.49 -13.55
N GLY A 392 -3.68 -10.77 -13.18
CA GLY A 392 -3.90 -11.89 -14.11
C GLY A 392 -2.75 -12.24 -15.02
N ILE A 393 -1.54 -11.69 -14.81
CA ILE A 393 -0.39 -11.90 -15.71
C ILE A 393 0.64 -12.92 -15.23
N THR A 394 0.33 -13.73 -14.24
CA THR A 394 1.23 -14.79 -13.74
C THR A 394 1.27 -16.03 -14.65
N LYS A 395 0.60 -15.98 -15.78
CA LYS A 395 0.55 -16.99 -16.85
C LYS A 395 0.30 -16.29 -18.18
N ASP A 396 0.43 -16.99 -19.30
CA ASP A 396 0.02 -16.48 -20.60
C ASP A 396 -1.41 -15.94 -20.53
N VAL A 397 -1.56 -14.65 -20.82
CA VAL A 397 -2.83 -13.97 -20.63
C VAL A 397 -3.60 -13.92 -21.92
N THR A 398 -4.81 -14.46 -21.88
CA THR A 398 -5.83 -14.23 -22.89
C THR A 398 -6.72 -13.06 -22.46
N SER A 399 -6.31 -12.09 -21.85
CA SER A 399 -6.93 -10.89 -21.27
C SER A 399 -7.82 -11.10 -20.04
N VAL A 400 -7.90 -10.09 -19.21
CA VAL A 400 -8.75 -10.01 -18.02
C VAL A 400 -10.23 -10.17 -18.37
N TYR A 401 -10.64 -9.82 -19.60
CA TYR A 401 -12.03 -9.83 -20.08
C TYR A 401 -12.34 -10.91 -21.11
N LYS A 402 -11.56 -11.99 -21.19
CA LYS A 402 -11.81 -13.15 -22.07
C LYS A 402 -11.78 -12.87 -23.58
N PHE A 403 -11.07 -11.85 -24.02
CA PHE A 403 -10.76 -11.66 -25.44
C PHE A 403 -9.47 -12.39 -25.80
N GLU A 404 -9.32 -12.82 -27.03
CA GLU A 404 -8.18 -13.62 -27.47
C GLU A 404 -6.83 -12.92 -27.27
N GLY A 405 -5.85 -13.72 -26.92
CA GLY A 405 -4.61 -13.47 -26.25
C GLY A 405 -3.66 -12.40 -26.80
N LYS A 406 -2.84 -11.94 -25.89
CA LYS A 406 -1.65 -11.13 -26.13
C LYS A 406 -0.40 -11.98 -26.10
#